data_d8c17dd79dfd867953c257e61bf0a4a7
#
_entry.id   d8c17dd79dfd867953c257e61bf0a4a7
#
_cell.length_a   1.000
_cell.length_b   1.000
_cell.length_c   1.000
_cell.angle_alpha   90.00
_cell.angle_beta   90.00
_cell.angle_gamma   90.00
#
_symmetry.space_group_name_H-M   'P 1'
#
loop_
_entity.id
_entity.type
_entity.pdbx_description
1 polymer ?
#
loop_
_entity_poly.entity_id
_entity_poly.type
_entity_poly.pdbx_seq_one_letter_code
_entity_poly.pdbx_strand_id
1 'polypeptide(L)'
;MLKNYLMVFFVSMVPVIELRGAIPIGLGMGLPALPTYLVCVLGNMLPVPFIYLFARKFLIWGYHKPVIGPVCKFFITKGEMGGRKLEEKAGKGLTVALLLFVGIPLPGTGAWPGTLAASILDMKFKDVLIACMGGVLLAGIIMGLASAGVLGAASSLFAV
;
A
#
# COMPACT_ATOMS: atom_id res chain seq x y z
N MET A 1 -15.28 -21.12 5.97
CA MET A 1 -14.45 -20.63 4.84
C MET A 1 -14.76 -19.18 4.46
N LEU A 2 -15.98 -18.80 4.05
CA LEU A 2 -16.32 -17.43 3.64
C LEU A 2 -15.97 -16.37 4.71
N LYS A 3 -16.29 -16.63 5.98
CA LYS A 3 -15.97 -15.75 7.12
C LYS A 3 -14.47 -15.44 7.20
N ASN A 4 -13.62 -16.43 6.97
CA ASN A 4 -12.17 -16.26 7.04
C ASN A 4 -11.64 -15.41 5.87
N TYR A 5 -12.20 -15.58 4.66
CA TYR A 5 -11.88 -14.72 3.51
C TYR A 5 -12.31 -13.26 3.72
N LEU A 6 -13.51 -13.05 4.27
CA LEU A 6 -13.96 -11.71 4.65
C LEU A 6 -13.04 -11.07 5.68
N MET A 7 -12.61 -11.85 6.67
CA MET A 7 -11.68 -11.37 7.69
C MET A 7 -10.34 -10.92 7.07
N VAL A 8 -9.70 -11.74 6.25
CA VAL A 8 -8.43 -11.35 5.62
C VAL A 8 -8.59 -10.20 4.63
N PHE A 9 -9.74 -10.10 3.96
CA PHE A 9 -10.09 -8.96 3.11
C PHE A 9 -10.10 -7.65 3.91
N PHE A 10 -10.84 -7.60 5.03
CA PHE A 10 -10.90 -6.40 5.87
C PHE A 10 -9.56 -6.12 6.56
N VAL A 11 -8.85 -7.15 7.03
CA VAL A 11 -7.51 -6.99 7.63
C VAL A 11 -6.54 -6.38 6.62
N SER A 12 -6.62 -6.76 5.34
CA SER A 12 -5.76 -6.21 4.30
C SER A 12 -6.04 -4.73 3.97
N MET A 13 -7.22 -4.22 4.34
CA MET A 13 -7.57 -2.80 4.20
C MET A 13 -7.02 -1.93 5.34
N VAL A 14 -6.67 -2.55 6.48
CA VAL A 14 -6.25 -1.79 7.67
C VAL A 14 -4.86 -1.17 7.44
N PRO A 15 -4.70 0.15 7.73
CA PRO A 15 -3.38 0.79 7.66
C PRO A 15 -2.37 0.03 8.51
N VAL A 16 -1.12 -0.02 8.08
CA VAL A 16 0.01 -0.69 8.76
C VAL A 16 -0.01 -2.22 8.62
N ILE A 17 -1.16 -2.89 8.74
CA ILE A 17 -1.27 -4.35 8.59
C ILE A 17 -1.21 -4.71 7.11
N GLU A 18 -2.12 -4.13 6.32
CA GLU A 18 -2.21 -4.31 4.87
C GLU A 18 -2.22 -5.82 4.47
N LEU A 19 -1.95 -6.10 3.21
CA LEU A 19 -1.80 -7.49 2.74
C LEU A 19 -0.60 -8.21 3.39
N ARG A 20 0.37 -7.45 3.91
CA ARG A 20 1.59 -8.00 4.53
C ARG A 20 1.29 -8.80 5.79
N GLY A 21 0.32 -8.35 6.59
CA GLY A 21 -0.18 -9.10 7.73
C GLY A 21 -1.33 -10.04 7.35
N ALA A 22 -2.19 -9.63 6.42
CA ALA A 22 -3.37 -10.41 6.04
C ALA A 22 -3.02 -11.75 5.36
N ILE A 23 -1.97 -11.79 4.51
CA ILE A 23 -1.52 -13.03 3.85
C ILE A 23 -1.03 -14.07 4.88
N PRO A 24 -0.05 -13.76 5.78
CA PRO A 24 0.37 -14.71 6.80
C PRO A 24 -0.77 -15.19 7.70
N ILE A 25 -1.69 -14.28 8.08
CA ILE A 25 -2.88 -14.63 8.87
C ILE A 25 -3.76 -15.63 8.11
N GLY A 26 -4.06 -15.36 6.84
CA GLY A 26 -4.90 -16.25 6.03
C GLY A 26 -4.28 -17.64 5.83
N LEU A 27 -2.98 -17.70 5.54
CA LEU A 27 -2.24 -18.96 5.42
C LEU A 27 -2.17 -19.72 6.74
N GLY A 28 -1.93 -19.00 7.86
CA GLY A 28 -1.96 -19.57 9.21
C GLY A 28 -3.32 -20.13 9.63
N MET A 29 -4.42 -19.61 9.04
CA MET A 29 -5.78 -20.14 9.21
C MET A 29 -6.08 -21.33 8.28
N GLY A 30 -5.10 -21.81 7.52
CA GLY A 30 -5.27 -22.92 6.58
C GLY A 30 -6.00 -22.57 5.27
N LEU A 31 -6.11 -21.28 4.93
CA LEU A 31 -6.69 -20.88 3.66
C LEU A 31 -5.73 -21.18 2.50
N PRO A 32 -6.23 -21.62 1.33
CA PRO A 32 -5.42 -21.82 0.14
C PRO A 32 -4.70 -20.53 -0.28
N ALA A 33 -3.41 -20.66 -0.66
CA ALA A 33 -2.54 -19.52 -0.90
C ALA A 33 -3.04 -18.57 -2.00
N LEU A 34 -3.41 -19.11 -3.17
CA LEU A 34 -3.82 -18.28 -4.32
C LEU A 34 -5.10 -17.47 -4.05
N PRO A 35 -6.21 -18.07 -3.57
CA PRO A 35 -7.39 -17.31 -3.20
C PRO A 35 -7.12 -16.26 -2.10
N THR A 36 -6.32 -16.60 -1.09
CA THR A 36 -5.94 -15.67 -0.02
C THR A 36 -5.17 -14.47 -0.58
N TYR A 37 -4.20 -14.71 -1.45
CA TYR A 37 -3.46 -13.67 -2.14
C TYR A 37 -4.38 -12.73 -2.91
N LEU A 38 -5.28 -13.27 -3.75
CA LEU A 38 -6.20 -12.47 -4.55
C LEU A 38 -7.14 -11.61 -3.70
N VAL A 39 -7.71 -12.20 -2.66
CA VAL A 39 -8.59 -11.49 -1.71
C VAL A 39 -7.84 -10.38 -0.99
N CYS A 40 -6.60 -10.62 -0.53
CA CYS A 40 -5.79 -9.62 0.13
C CYS A 40 -5.38 -8.48 -0.81
N VAL A 41 -5.04 -8.79 -2.07
CA VAL A 41 -4.74 -7.76 -3.10
C VAL A 41 -5.95 -6.86 -3.33
N LEU A 42 -7.14 -7.44 -3.53
CA LEU A 42 -8.37 -6.68 -3.72
C LEU A 42 -8.68 -5.79 -2.51
N GLY A 43 -8.60 -6.35 -1.30
CA GLY A 43 -8.82 -5.58 -0.07
C GLY A 43 -7.82 -4.43 0.10
N ASN A 44 -6.54 -4.67 -0.18
CA ASN A 44 -5.50 -3.65 -0.05
C ASN A 44 -5.61 -2.54 -1.11
N MET A 45 -6.09 -2.85 -2.31
CA MET A 45 -6.27 -1.86 -3.38
C MET A 45 -7.53 -1.00 -3.22
N LEU A 46 -8.55 -1.50 -2.53
CA LEU A 46 -9.81 -0.79 -2.40
C LEU A 46 -9.67 0.59 -1.71
N PRO A 47 -8.89 0.78 -0.64
CA PRO A 47 -8.69 2.09 -0.04
C PRO A 47 -7.88 3.08 -0.89
N VAL A 48 -7.02 2.62 -1.79
CA VAL A 48 -6.05 3.45 -2.54
C VAL A 48 -6.72 4.65 -3.23
N PRO A 49 -7.77 4.50 -4.06
CA PRO A 49 -8.42 5.64 -4.70
C PRO A 49 -9.03 6.61 -3.69
N PHE A 50 -9.58 6.10 -2.59
CA PHE A 50 -10.17 6.94 -1.54
C PHE A 50 -9.10 7.72 -0.79
N ILE A 51 -7.98 7.09 -0.42
CA ILE A 51 -6.85 7.75 0.23
C ILE A 51 -6.31 8.87 -0.65
N TYR A 52 -6.07 8.59 -1.93
CA TYR A 52 -5.55 9.58 -2.87
C TYR A 52 -6.47 10.80 -2.98
N LEU A 53 -7.75 10.57 -3.23
CA LEU A 53 -8.73 11.65 -3.41
C LEU A 53 -9.01 12.40 -2.10
N PHE A 54 -9.08 11.68 -0.98
CA PHE A 54 -9.33 12.29 0.32
C PHE A 54 -8.14 13.11 0.80
N ALA A 55 -6.92 12.60 0.71
CA ALA A 55 -5.72 13.32 1.12
C ALA A 55 -5.58 14.64 0.36
N ARG A 56 -5.77 14.63 -0.96
CA ARG A 56 -5.73 15.84 -1.77
C ARG A 56 -6.85 16.83 -1.40
N LYS A 57 -8.08 16.36 -1.25
CA LYS A 57 -9.21 17.19 -0.83
C LYS A 57 -9.00 17.80 0.55
N PHE A 58 -8.47 17.01 1.49
CA PHE A 58 -8.15 17.46 2.83
C PHE A 58 -7.09 18.57 2.84
N LEU A 59 -6.02 18.39 2.07
CA LEU A 59 -4.96 19.39 1.94
C LEU A 59 -5.50 20.70 1.32
N ILE A 60 -6.30 20.62 0.26
CA ILE A 60 -6.91 21.78 -0.38
C ILE A 60 -7.91 22.48 0.57
N TRP A 61 -8.75 21.72 1.25
CA TRP A 61 -9.69 22.26 2.25
C TRP A 61 -8.96 22.91 3.41
N GLY A 62 -7.91 22.27 3.94
CA GLY A 62 -7.12 22.75 5.05
C GLY A 62 -6.30 23.99 4.69
N TYR A 63 -5.97 24.21 3.40
CA TYR A 63 -5.21 25.36 2.92
C TYR A 63 -5.77 26.71 3.38
N HIS A 64 -7.09 26.83 3.46
CA HIS A 64 -7.80 28.06 3.82
C HIS A 64 -8.13 28.17 5.32
N LYS A 65 -7.72 27.19 6.15
CA LYS A 65 -7.99 27.22 7.58
C LYS A 65 -6.89 27.94 8.38
N PRO A 66 -7.26 28.76 9.41
CA PRO A 66 -6.26 29.57 10.15
C PRO A 66 -5.26 28.71 10.94
N VAL A 67 -5.70 27.56 11.47
CA VAL A 67 -4.86 26.72 12.34
C VAL A 67 -3.99 25.75 11.53
N ILE A 68 -4.58 25.02 10.58
CA ILE A 68 -3.90 23.98 9.80
C ILE A 68 -3.40 24.46 8.44
N GLY A 69 -3.84 25.67 8.02
CA GLY A 69 -3.49 26.26 6.72
C GLY A 69 -1.98 26.35 6.46
N PRO A 70 -1.13 26.83 7.40
CA PRO A 70 0.31 26.88 7.19
C PRO A 70 0.92 25.52 6.92
N VAL A 71 0.46 24.48 7.61
CA VAL A 71 0.92 23.09 7.45
C VAL A 71 0.47 22.53 6.10
N CYS A 72 -0.81 22.71 5.73
CA CYS A 72 -1.32 22.26 4.44
C CYS A 72 -0.63 22.99 3.27
N LYS A 73 -0.40 24.31 3.38
CA LYS A 73 0.37 25.09 2.40
C LYS A 73 1.77 24.55 2.23
N PHE A 74 2.46 24.27 3.33
CA PHE A 74 3.81 23.69 3.30
C PHE A 74 3.83 22.37 2.52
N PHE A 75 2.91 21.44 2.82
CA PHE A 75 2.83 20.14 2.15
C PHE A 75 2.48 20.28 0.67
N ILE A 76 1.51 21.12 0.31
CA ILE A 76 1.14 21.36 -1.08
C ILE A 76 2.31 21.95 -1.85
N THR A 77 2.89 23.07 -1.36
CA THR A 77 3.99 23.76 -2.06
C THR A 77 5.23 22.88 -2.20
N LYS A 78 5.62 22.20 -1.11
CA LYS A 78 6.79 21.30 -1.14
C LYS A 78 6.53 20.04 -1.95
N GLY A 79 5.31 19.51 -1.87
CA GLY A 79 4.89 18.35 -2.66
C GLY A 79 4.90 18.65 -4.15
N GLU A 80 4.28 19.74 -4.60
CA GLU A 80 4.27 20.15 -6.01
C GLU A 80 5.67 20.44 -6.54
N MET A 81 6.49 21.17 -5.76
CA MET A 81 7.88 21.46 -6.15
C MET A 81 8.72 20.18 -6.21
N GLY A 82 8.55 19.30 -5.24
CA GLY A 82 9.25 18.01 -5.21
C GLY A 82 8.79 17.11 -6.35
N GLY A 83 7.48 17.01 -6.58
CA GLY A 83 6.87 16.23 -7.65
C GLY A 83 7.36 16.69 -9.03
N ARG A 84 7.31 17.98 -9.33
CA ARG A 84 7.81 18.53 -10.62
C ARG A 84 9.29 18.27 -10.83
N LYS A 85 10.14 18.50 -9.83
CA LYS A 85 11.59 18.23 -9.94
C LYS A 85 11.89 16.74 -10.16
N LEU A 86 11.12 15.87 -9.53
CA LEU A 86 11.24 14.43 -9.72
C LEU A 86 10.69 13.99 -11.07
N GLU A 87 9.57 14.56 -11.54
CA GLU A 87 9.00 14.28 -12.86
C GLU A 87 9.95 14.73 -13.99
N GLU A 88 10.55 15.91 -13.86
CA GLU A 88 11.55 16.43 -14.80
C GLU A 88 12.83 15.59 -14.87
N LYS A 89 13.31 15.10 -13.70
CA LYS A 89 14.55 14.33 -13.62
C LYS A 89 14.38 12.83 -13.87
N ALA A 90 13.28 12.27 -13.41
CA ALA A 90 13.06 10.83 -13.38
C ALA A 90 12.01 10.36 -14.39
N GLY A 91 11.18 11.24 -14.97
CA GLY A 91 10.10 10.86 -15.87
C GLY A 91 9.25 9.73 -15.25
N LYS A 92 9.22 8.55 -15.91
CA LYS A 92 8.56 7.35 -15.37
C LYS A 92 9.23 6.78 -14.12
N GLY A 93 10.39 7.27 -13.73
CA GLY A 93 11.13 6.80 -12.55
C GLY A 93 10.38 7.00 -11.24
N LEU A 94 9.54 8.05 -11.14
CA LEU A 94 8.72 8.29 -9.95
C LEU A 94 7.66 7.20 -9.76
N THR A 95 7.03 6.75 -10.84
CA THR A 95 6.07 5.63 -10.82
C THR A 95 6.74 4.33 -10.40
N VAL A 96 7.96 4.07 -10.91
CA VAL A 96 8.76 2.89 -10.52
C VAL A 96 9.21 3.00 -9.06
N ALA A 97 9.64 4.16 -8.60
CA ALA A 97 10.00 4.39 -7.20
C ALA A 97 8.82 4.15 -6.26
N LEU A 98 7.62 4.61 -6.62
CA LEU A 98 6.40 4.35 -5.85
C LEU A 98 6.05 2.84 -5.86
N LEU A 99 6.17 2.17 -7.00
CA LEU A 99 5.95 0.72 -7.11
C LEU A 99 6.88 -0.05 -6.16
N LEU A 100 8.17 0.28 -6.15
CA LEU A 100 9.15 -0.35 -5.25
C LEU A 100 8.88 -0.01 -3.79
N PHE A 101 8.52 1.24 -3.48
CA PHE A 101 8.15 1.66 -2.12
C PHE A 101 6.94 0.90 -1.58
N VAL A 102 5.95 0.61 -2.43
CA VAL A 102 4.79 -0.21 -2.08
C VAL A 102 5.14 -1.69 -2.07
N GLY A 103 5.97 -2.15 -3.02
CA GLY A 103 6.25 -3.57 -3.27
C GLY A 103 7.25 -4.20 -2.31
N ILE A 104 8.24 -3.44 -1.83
CA ILE A 104 9.24 -3.97 -0.91
C ILE A 104 8.67 -3.92 0.52
N PRO A 105 8.55 -5.07 1.21
CA PRO A 105 7.90 -5.14 2.52
C PRO A 105 8.83 -4.65 3.65
N LEU A 106 9.08 -3.35 3.70
CA LEU A 106 9.83 -2.70 4.78
C LEU A 106 8.88 -2.01 5.77
N PRO A 107 9.27 -1.84 7.04
CA PRO A 107 8.51 -1.05 8.00
C PRO A 107 8.30 0.39 7.51
N GLY A 108 7.07 0.89 7.58
CA GLY A 108 6.74 2.25 7.14
C GLY A 108 6.54 2.43 5.64
N THR A 109 6.67 1.38 4.83
CA THR A 109 6.30 1.37 3.41
C THR A 109 4.94 0.69 3.20
N GLY A 110 4.37 0.81 2.01
CA GLY A 110 3.10 0.13 1.65
C GLY A 110 2.16 1.00 0.82
N ALA A 111 0.96 0.49 0.56
CA ALA A 111 -0.01 1.17 -0.27
C ALA A 111 -0.57 2.43 0.40
N TRP A 112 -0.81 2.40 1.71
CA TRP A 112 -1.30 3.55 2.47
C TRP A 112 -0.31 4.72 2.46
N PRO A 113 0.92 4.59 3.02
CA PRO A 113 1.88 5.69 3.02
C PRO A 113 2.33 6.07 1.60
N GLY A 114 2.44 5.10 0.68
CA GLY A 114 2.79 5.35 -0.72
C GLY A 114 1.75 6.21 -1.43
N THR A 115 0.46 5.91 -1.26
CA THR A 115 -0.62 6.69 -1.86
C THR A 115 -0.71 8.10 -1.26
N LEU A 116 -0.52 8.24 0.06
CA LEU A 116 -0.45 9.55 0.71
C LEU A 116 0.70 10.39 0.15
N ALA A 117 1.90 9.83 0.06
CA ALA A 117 3.06 10.49 -0.51
C ALA A 117 2.83 10.90 -1.97
N ALA A 118 2.29 10.01 -2.78
CA ALA A 118 1.96 10.27 -4.18
C ALA A 118 0.92 11.40 -4.36
N SER A 119 -0.08 11.47 -3.46
CA SER A 119 -1.07 12.55 -3.42
C SER A 119 -0.43 13.90 -3.08
N ILE A 120 0.52 13.92 -2.13
CA ILE A 120 1.26 15.14 -1.76
C ILE A 120 2.18 15.59 -2.89
N LEU A 121 2.83 14.66 -3.58
CA LEU A 121 3.70 14.92 -4.73
C LEU A 121 2.95 15.28 -6.01
N ASP A 122 1.63 15.33 -5.98
CA ASP A 122 0.76 15.62 -7.12
C ASP A 122 0.96 14.69 -8.31
N MET A 123 1.28 13.43 -8.06
CA MET A 123 1.39 12.40 -9.10
C MET A 123 0.05 12.19 -9.80
N LYS A 124 0.07 11.85 -11.08
CA LYS A 124 -1.16 11.53 -11.83
C LYS A 124 -1.85 10.30 -11.23
N PHE A 125 -3.15 10.38 -11.03
CA PHE A 125 -3.95 9.30 -10.41
C PHE A 125 -3.75 7.94 -11.10
N LYS A 126 -3.68 7.92 -12.43
CA LYS A 126 -3.43 6.68 -13.20
C LYS A 126 -2.08 6.05 -12.86
N ASP A 127 -1.03 6.87 -12.76
CA ASP A 127 0.32 6.40 -12.45
C ASP A 127 0.40 5.86 -11.02
N VAL A 128 -0.32 6.51 -10.08
CA VAL A 128 -0.44 6.03 -8.69
C VAL A 128 -1.14 4.69 -8.63
N LEU A 129 -2.28 4.52 -9.34
CA LEU A 129 -2.99 3.24 -9.37
C LEU A 129 -2.14 2.12 -9.95
N ILE A 130 -1.44 2.37 -11.06
CA ILE A 130 -0.57 1.38 -11.71
C ILE A 130 0.60 1.01 -10.78
N ALA A 131 1.25 2.01 -10.18
CA ALA A 131 2.36 1.78 -9.26
C ALA A 131 1.92 1.02 -8.01
N CYS A 132 0.82 1.41 -7.39
CA CYS A 132 0.28 0.73 -6.22
C CYS A 132 -0.15 -0.69 -6.55
N MET A 133 -0.85 -0.92 -7.67
CA MET A 133 -1.23 -2.25 -8.11
C MET A 133 -0.01 -3.15 -8.31
N GLY A 134 0.99 -2.69 -9.08
CA GLY A 134 2.24 -3.43 -9.29
C GLY A 134 2.99 -3.70 -7.99
N GLY A 135 3.07 -2.70 -7.10
CA GLY A 135 3.69 -2.84 -5.79
C GLY A 135 2.96 -3.81 -4.87
N VAL A 136 1.63 -3.73 -4.81
CA VAL A 136 0.79 -4.63 -4.01
C VAL A 136 0.91 -6.08 -4.50
N LEU A 137 0.92 -6.30 -5.81
CA LEU A 137 1.14 -7.63 -6.40
C LEU A 137 2.52 -8.17 -6.01
N LEU A 138 3.57 -7.35 -6.14
CA LEU A 138 4.93 -7.73 -5.78
C LEU A 138 5.06 -8.04 -4.28
N ALA A 139 4.54 -7.16 -3.42
CA ALA A 139 4.54 -7.36 -1.97
C ALA A 139 3.81 -8.66 -1.57
N GLY A 140 2.68 -8.93 -2.23
CA GLY A 140 1.90 -10.13 -1.99
C GLY A 140 2.64 -11.42 -2.37
N ILE A 141 3.38 -11.43 -3.49
CA ILE A 141 4.23 -12.56 -3.88
C ILE A 141 5.32 -12.77 -2.83
N ILE A 142 6.05 -11.71 -2.44
CA ILE A 142 7.11 -11.79 -1.45
C ILE A 142 6.57 -12.32 -0.11
N MET A 143 5.45 -11.78 0.36
CA MET A 143 4.84 -12.20 1.63
C MET A 143 4.28 -13.62 1.56
N GLY A 144 3.71 -14.03 0.42
CA GLY A 144 3.22 -15.39 0.19
C GLY A 144 4.35 -16.41 0.27
N LEU A 145 5.45 -16.15 -0.43
CA LEU A 145 6.64 -17.02 -0.42
C LEU A 145 7.29 -17.08 0.97
N ALA A 146 7.46 -15.93 1.64
CA ALA A 146 8.01 -15.86 2.97
C ALA A 146 7.15 -16.63 3.99
N SER A 147 5.83 -16.46 3.93
CA SER A 147 4.90 -17.14 4.84
C SER A 147 4.87 -18.65 4.61
N ALA A 148 4.87 -19.09 3.35
CA ALA A 148 4.93 -20.53 3.02
C ALA A 148 6.25 -21.17 3.49
N GLY A 149 7.37 -20.46 3.34
CA GLY A 149 8.67 -20.91 3.83
C GLY A 149 8.72 -21.07 5.36
N VAL A 150 8.21 -20.06 6.08
CA VAL A 150 8.16 -20.12 7.56
C VAL A 150 7.22 -21.21 8.06
N LEU A 151 6.03 -21.36 7.48
CA LEU A 151 5.08 -22.41 7.85
C LEU A 151 5.62 -23.80 7.53
N GLY A 152 6.31 -23.98 6.39
CA GLY A 152 6.96 -25.23 6.03
C GLY A 152 8.10 -25.59 6.98
N ALA A 153 8.95 -24.64 7.36
CA ALA A 153 10.01 -24.86 8.33
C ALA A 153 9.46 -25.19 9.73
N ALA A 154 8.40 -24.49 10.16
CA ALA A 154 7.76 -24.80 11.44
C ALA A 154 7.16 -26.21 11.47
N SER A 155 6.44 -26.61 10.41
CA SER A 155 5.85 -27.97 10.34
C SER A 155 6.91 -29.07 10.37
N SER A 156 8.08 -28.86 9.75
CA SER A 156 9.19 -29.83 9.79
C SER A 156 9.85 -29.94 11.16
N LEU A 157 9.86 -28.86 11.96
CA LEU A 157 10.39 -28.86 13.32
C LEU A 157 9.47 -29.57 14.34
N PHE A 158 8.16 -29.56 14.10
CA PHE A 158 7.17 -30.21 14.97
C PHE A 158 6.73 -31.60 14.49
N ALA A 159 7.26 -32.07 13.36
CA ALA A 159 6.96 -33.40 12.78
C ALA A 159 7.95 -34.50 13.25
N VAL A 160 8.63 -34.31 14.41
CA VAL A 160 9.52 -35.30 15.04
C VAL A 160 8.76 -36.07 16.13
#